data_fb16fb4d60f0d5dcc8d416f699066620
#
_entry.id   fb16fb4d60f0d5dcc8d416f699066620
#
_cell.length_a   1.000
_cell.length_b   1.000
_cell.length_c   1.000
_cell.angle_alpha   90.00
_cell.angle_beta   90.00
_cell.angle_gamma   90.00
#
_symmetry.space_group_name_H-M   'P 1'
#
loop_
_entity.id
_entity.type
_entity.pdbx_description
1 polymer ?
#
loop_
_entity_poly.entity_id
_entity_poly.type
_entity_poly.pdbx_seq_one_letter_code
_entity_poly.pdbx_strand_id
1 'polypeptide(L)'
;MSAVGSARAGLRCYAAVDVGASSGRVILAVVSEGARDGAPRVALDMVHRFPNGVLDDGVNSVGAKVLRWDVCGIFAEVQAGLAKVADLAASRGLRVESIGIDTWAVDYGLVDSVGRLKLPVHAYRDSRTEATVPVVHEKVPPEKLYEVTGLQFLPFTTVYQLAAEPTLDGLQALLIPDLLAFWLTGARRTEETNASTTGLLDARTGTWSAELFEAVGLPEGLFPELIAPGEAYGTLLPTVAERTGLPADTPVVAVGSHDTASAVAAVPAAPGEDVAYISSGTWSLVGVELDEPVLTEESRAANFTNERGVDGTIRYLRNVGGLWLLSECQRHWAEEGLELSLERLLADASALPAGGPQVDADSDEFIAPGNMPARIAAAVERRGGALPGDPAAVVRCILDSLAAAYARTLGQAQTLSGRRPRAVNVVGGGSQNELLCRLTAEATGLPVLAGPVEATALGNVLVQARAAGALSGGLEALRAAVRGSAELREYAAVRA
;
A
#
# COMPACT_ATOMS: atom_id res chain seq x y z
N MET A 1 -1.20 -2.44 -48.07
CA MET A 1 -1.23 -3.16 -46.74
C MET A 1 0.14 -3.08 -46.04
N SER A 2 0.76 -1.90 -45.88
CA SER A 2 2.12 -1.81 -45.34
C SER A 2 2.33 -0.74 -44.25
N ALA A 3 1.34 0.07 -43.91
CA ALA A 3 1.51 1.15 -42.90
C ALA A 3 0.97 0.81 -41.49
N VAL A 4 0.17 -0.25 -41.35
CA VAL A 4 -0.42 -0.67 -40.05
C VAL A 4 0.53 -1.59 -39.25
N GLY A 5 1.50 -2.24 -39.91
CA GLY A 5 2.45 -3.15 -39.29
C GLY A 5 3.60 -2.46 -38.55
N SER A 6 3.97 -1.22 -38.93
CA SER A 6 5.12 -0.51 -38.37
C SER A 6 4.83 0.22 -37.08
N ALA A 7 3.57 0.51 -36.75
CA ALA A 7 3.20 1.23 -35.52
C ALA A 7 3.07 0.34 -34.26
N ARG A 8 3.19 -0.99 -34.40
CA ARG A 8 3.05 -1.96 -33.30
C ARG A 8 4.38 -2.56 -32.82
N ALA A 9 5.47 -2.35 -33.56
CA ALA A 9 6.80 -2.78 -33.14
C ALA A 9 7.24 -1.93 -31.93
N GLY A 10 7.47 -2.58 -30.78
CA GLY A 10 7.92 -1.91 -29.54
C GLY A 10 6.83 -1.68 -28.48
N LEU A 11 5.56 -2.09 -28.71
CA LEU A 11 4.54 -2.06 -27.65
C LEU A 11 4.53 -3.38 -26.87
N ARG A 12 4.63 -3.30 -25.57
CA ARG A 12 4.59 -4.43 -24.62
C ARG A 12 3.45 -4.25 -23.64
N CYS A 13 2.77 -5.33 -23.29
CA CYS A 13 1.52 -5.28 -22.55
C CYS A 13 1.58 -6.13 -21.29
N TYR A 14 1.10 -5.57 -20.18
CA TYR A 14 1.16 -6.16 -18.85
C TYR A 14 -0.20 -6.06 -18.15
N ALA A 15 -0.48 -6.99 -17.24
CA ALA A 15 -1.63 -6.92 -16.36
C ALA A 15 -1.16 -6.58 -14.93
N ALA A 16 -1.70 -5.51 -14.37
CA ALA A 16 -1.51 -5.18 -12.95
C ALA A 16 -2.80 -5.43 -12.18
N VAL A 17 -2.69 -6.20 -11.10
CA VAL A 17 -3.74 -6.46 -10.13
C VAL A 17 -3.37 -5.71 -8.86
N ASP A 18 -4.12 -4.67 -8.53
CA ASP A 18 -3.91 -3.79 -7.37
C ASP A 18 -5.16 -3.88 -6.48
N VAL A 19 -5.00 -4.51 -5.31
CA VAL A 19 -6.11 -4.76 -4.38
C VAL A 19 -5.84 -4.08 -3.05
N GLY A 20 -6.44 -2.90 -2.86
CA GLY A 20 -6.42 -2.23 -1.57
C GLY A 20 -7.49 -2.73 -0.60
N ALA A 21 -7.43 -2.28 0.65
CA ALA A 21 -8.37 -2.67 1.72
C ALA A 21 -9.83 -2.22 1.49
N SER A 22 -10.10 -1.33 0.54
CA SER A 22 -11.44 -0.80 0.26
C SER A 22 -11.94 -1.03 -1.17
N SER A 23 -11.05 -1.29 -2.11
CA SER A 23 -11.38 -1.59 -3.51
C SER A 23 -10.23 -2.28 -4.21
N GLY A 24 -10.53 -3.13 -5.18
CA GLY A 24 -9.56 -3.71 -6.09
C GLY A 24 -9.74 -3.22 -7.51
N ARG A 25 -8.68 -3.31 -8.29
CA ARG A 25 -8.65 -2.95 -9.71
C ARG A 25 -7.72 -3.87 -10.50
N VAL A 26 -8.11 -4.11 -11.74
CA VAL A 26 -7.27 -4.82 -12.71
C VAL A 26 -7.06 -3.87 -13.90
N ILE A 27 -5.81 -3.71 -14.27
CA ILE A 27 -5.35 -2.69 -15.20
C ILE A 27 -4.59 -3.37 -16.34
N LEU A 28 -4.91 -2.99 -17.57
CA LEU A 28 -4.08 -3.27 -18.73
C LEU A 28 -3.07 -2.12 -18.87
N ALA A 29 -1.79 -2.44 -18.82
CA ALA A 29 -0.74 -1.47 -19.05
C ALA A 29 -0.06 -1.73 -20.40
N VAL A 30 0.23 -0.65 -21.12
CA VAL A 30 1.02 -0.70 -22.36
C VAL A 30 2.27 0.12 -22.17
N VAL A 31 3.42 -0.54 -22.30
CA VAL A 31 4.75 0.09 -22.27
C VAL A 31 5.23 0.25 -23.71
N SER A 32 5.64 1.45 -24.05
CA SER A 32 6.19 1.80 -25.37
C SER A 32 7.57 2.44 -25.25
N GLU A 33 8.42 2.26 -26.24
CA GLU A 33 9.67 3.02 -26.33
C GLU A 33 9.40 4.52 -26.48
N GLY A 34 10.18 5.34 -25.76
CA GLY A 34 10.05 6.80 -25.81
C GLY A 34 10.51 7.38 -27.14
N ALA A 35 9.68 8.24 -27.75
CA ALA A 35 9.89 8.76 -29.09
C ALA A 35 11.03 9.81 -29.21
N ARG A 36 11.44 10.48 -28.13
CA ARG A 36 12.42 11.61 -28.20
C ARG A 36 13.51 11.57 -27.15
N ASP A 37 13.24 11.02 -25.99
CA ASP A 37 14.12 10.99 -24.81
C ASP A 37 14.63 9.59 -24.48
N GLY A 38 14.18 8.57 -25.21
CA GLY A 38 14.53 7.16 -25.00
C GLY A 38 13.92 6.54 -23.72
N ALA A 39 13.26 7.34 -22.89
CA ALA A 39 12.59 6.82 -21.71
C ALA A 39 11.27 6.14 -22.09
N PRO A 40 11.00 4.90 -21.63
CA PRO A 40 9.75 4.21 -21.90
C PRO A 40 8.56 4.99 -21.36
N ARG A 41 7.43 4.88 -22.04
CA ARG A 41 6.17 5.48 -21.60
C ARG A 41 5.18 4.37 -21.26
N VAL A 42 4.45 4.59 -20.18
CA VAL A 42 3.43 3.67 -19.68
C VAL A 42 2.06 4.31 -19.79
N ALA A 43 1.17 3.63 -20.47
CA ALA A 43 -0.26 3.96 -20.49
C ALA A 43 -1.02 2.92 -19.70
N LEU A 44 -1.94 3.36 -18.85
CA LEU A 44 -2.74 2.51 -17.97
C LEU A 44 -4.22 2.60 -18.37
N ASP A 45 -4.84 1.46 -18.61
CA ASP A 45 -6.27 1.32 -18.85
C ASP A 45 -6.89 0.50 -17.69
N MET A 46 -7.64 1.13 -16.81
CA MET A 46 -8.40 0.43 -15.78
C MET A 46 -9.55 -0.33 -16.43
N VAL A 47 -9.44 -1.65 -16.51
CA VAL A 47 -10.43 -2.50 -17.21
C VAL A 47 -11.45 -3.10 -16.25
N HIS A 48 -11.12 -3.20 -14.98
CA HIS A 48 -12.02 -3.73 -13.97
C HIS A 48 -11.79 -3.06 -12.62
N ARG A 49 -12.86 -2.71 -11.95
CA ARG A 49 -12.85 -2.21 -10.56
C ARG A 49 -13.95 -2.91 -9.78
N PHE A 50 -13.63 -3.31 -8.56
CA PHE A 50 -14.56 -3.98 -7.67
C PHE A 50 -14.41 -3.46 -6.24
N PRO A 51 -15.50 -3.48 -5.44
CA PRO A 51 -15.43 -3.15 -4.03
C PRO A 51 -14.68 -4.24 -3.28
N ASN A 52 -13.92 -3.84 -2.29
CA ASN A 52 -13.34 -4.71 -1.28
C ASN A 52 -13.67 -4.14 0.09
N GLY A 53 -13.73 -4.99 1.09
CA GLY A 53 -14.00 -4.56 2.46
C GLY A 53 -14.06 -5.73 3.41
N VAL A 54 -14.02 -5.37 4.68
CA VAL A 54 -14.12 -6.33 5.77
C VAL A 54 -15.57 -6.80 5.90
N LEU A 55 -15.76 -8.11 5.98
CA LEU A 55 -17.05 -8.72 6.28
C LEU A 55 -17.15 -8.98 7.78
N ASP A 56 -18.33 -8.69 8.35
CA ASP A 56 -18.67 -8.93 9.76
C ASP A 56 -19.47 -10.24 9.85
N ASP A 57 -18.83 -11.29 10.37
CA ASP A 57 -19.47 -12.60 10.58
C ASP A 57 -20.22 -12.70 11.91
N GLY A 58 -20.42 -11.56 12.60
CA GLY A 58 -21.07 -11.48 13.89
C GLY A 58 -20.08 -11.65 15.05
N VAL A 59 -20.52 -12.33 16.11
CA VAL A 59 -19.70 -12.51 17.31
C VAL A 59 -19.36 -13.99 17.52
N ASN A 60 -18.15 -14.24 17.99
CA ASN A 60 -17.69 -15.57 18.35
C ASN A 60 -18.28 -16.02 19.71
N SER A 61 -17.90 -17.22 20.18
CA SER A 61 -18.38 -17.81 21.45
C SER A 61 -18.06 -17.00 22.71
N VAL A 62 -17.13 -16.03 22.63
CA VAL A 62 -16.77 -15.12 23.72
C VAL A 62 -17.30 -13.70 23.52
N GLY A 63 -18.16 -13.47 22.51
CA GLY A 63 -18.79 -12.19 22.25
C GLY A 63 -17.92 -11.17 21.49
N ALA A 64 -16.74 -11.55 21.00
CA ALA A 64 -15.90 -10.70 20.17
C ALA A 64 -16.36 -10.74 18.71
N LYS A 65 -16.35 -9.60 18.03
CA LYS A 65 -16.63 -9.51 16.58
C LYS A 65 -15.61 -10.32 15.80
N VAL A 66 -16.07 -11.01 14.75
CA VAL A 66 -15.21 -11.72 13.81
C VAL A 66 -15.23 -10.97 12.48
N LEU A 67 -14.09 -10.39 12.14
CA LEU A 67 -13.90 -9.64 10.92
C LEU A 67 -13.00 -10.42 9.97
N ARG A 68 -13.46 -10.60 8.72
CA ARG A 68 -12.72 -11.38 7.71
C ARG A 68 -12.72 -10.74 6.34
N TRP A 69 -11.82 -11.23 5.49
CA TRP A 69 -11.78 -10.94 4.06
C TRP A 69 -12.51 -12.03 3.26
N ASP A 70 -13.23 -11.64 2.20
CA ASP A 70 -13.72 -12.56 1.17
C ASP A 70 -12.65 -12.78 0.09
N VAL A 71 -11.57 -13.45 0.46
CA VAL A 71 -10.46 -13.70 -0.49
C VAL A 71 -10.86 -14.55 -1.70
N CYS A 72 -11.90 -15.39 -1.55
CA CYS A 72 -12.44 -16.16 -2.66
C CYS A 72 -13.20 -15.27 -3.65
N GLY A 73 -13.98 -14.32 -3.13
CA GLY A 73 -14.65 -13.29 -3.93
C GLY A 73 -13.63 -12.37 -4.62
N ILE A 74 -12.60 -11.93 -3.89
CA ILE A 74 -11.48 -11.15 -4.45
C ILE A 74 -10.84 -11.91 -5.62
N PHE A 75 -10.54 -13.20 -5.45
CA PHE A 75 -9.94 -14.00 -6.52
C PHE A 75 -10.86 -14.16 -7.74
N ALA A 76 -12.17 -14.30 -7.54
CA ALA A 76 -13.14 -14.33 -8.63
C ALA A 76 -13.15 -13.02 -9.41
N GLU A 77 -13.11 -11.87 -8.73
CA GLU A 77 -13.03 -10.54 -9.35
C GLU A 77 -11.69 -10.34 -10.08
N VAL A 78 -10.57 -10.82 -9.53
CA VAL A 78 -9.27 -10.81 -10.20
C VAL A 78 -9.33 -11.59 -11.50
N GLN A 79 -9.90 -12.80 -11.50
CA GLN A 79 -10.06 -13.59 -12.73
C GLN A 79 -10.95 -12.91 -13.76
N ALA A 80 -12.07 -12.31 -13.33
CA ALA A 80 -12.95 -11.54 -14.20
C ALA A 80 -12.23 -10.31 -14.81
N GLY A 81 -11.40 -9.64 -14.02
CA GLY A 81 -10.58 -8.53 -14.50
C GLY A 81 -9.51 -8.98 -15.50
N LEU A 82 -8.82 -10.10 -15.23
CA LEU A 82 -7.83 -10.67 -16.14
C LEU A 82 -8.45 -11.11 -17.48
N ALA A 83 -9.68 -11.63 -17.48
CA ALA A 83 -10.40 -11.92 -18.71
C ALA A 83 -10.65 -10.66 -19.55
N LYS A 84 -11.06 -9.54 -18.91
CA LYS A 84 -11.20 -8.25 -19.60
C LYS A 84 -9.87 -7.72 -20.15
N VAL A 85 -8.77 -7.94 -19.41
CA VAL A 85 -7.41 -7.62 -19.90
C VAL A 85 -7.09 -8.42 -21.15
N ALA A 86 -7.37 -9.74 -21.17
CA ALA A 86 -7.13 -10.60 -22.32
C ALA A 86 -7.91 -10.12 -23.55
N ASP A 87 -9.21 -9.82 -23.40
CA ASP A 87 -10.07 -9.34 -24.46
C ASP A 87 -9.58 -7.99 -25.03
N LEU A 88 -9.23 -7.05 -24.15
CA LEU A 88 -8.77 -5.73 -24.57
C LEU A 88 -7.39 -5.82 -25.26
N ALA A 89 -6.46 -6.61 -24.73
CA ALA A 89 -5.16 -6.86 -25.36
C ALA A 89 -5.33 -7.48 -26.75
N ALA A 90 -6.15 -8.53 -26.86
CA ALA A 90 -6.45 -9.17 -28.15
C ALA A 90 -7.08 -8.21 -29.15
N SER A 91 -8.03 -7.36 -28.74
CA SER A 91 -8.65 -6.35 -29.60
C SER A 91 -7.65 -5.35 -30.17
N ARG A 92 -6.55 -5.10 -29.43
CA ARG A 92 -5.43 -4.24 -29.82
C ARG A 92 -4.35 -5.00 -30.59
N GLY A 93 -4.47 -6.33 -30.72
CA GLY A 93 -3.45 -7.19 -31.31
C GLY A 93 -2.18 -7.27 -30.48
N LEU A 94 -2.32 -7.13 -29.17
CA LEU A 94 -1.25 -7.25 -28.19
C LEU A 94 -1.37 -8.58 -27.44
N ARG A 95 -0.27 -9.03 -26.85
CA ARG A 95 -0.21 -10.19 -25.94
C ARG A 95 0.22 -9.71 -24.57
N VAL A 96 -0.47 -10.14 -23.52
CA VAL A 96 -0.07 -9.92 -22.14
C VAL A 96 1.21 -10.71 -21.86
N GLU A 97 2.27 -10.02 -21.46
CA GLU A 97 3.60 -10.60 -21.22
C GLU A 97 3.75 -11.12 -19.81
N SER A 98 3.11 -10.49 -18.84
CA SER A 98 3.07 -10.95 -17.46
C SER A 98 1.91 -10.36 -16.68
N ILE A 99 1.71 -10.90 -15.45
CA ILE A 99 0.77 -10.44 -14.45
C ILE A 99 1.58 -10.12 -13.19
N GLY A 100 1.35 -8.95 -12.58
CA GLY A 100 1.87 -8.58 -11.26
C GLY A 100 0.72 -8.33 -10.29
N ILE A 101 0.90 -8.71 -9.02
CA ILE A 101 -0.12 -8.59 -7.99
C ILE A 101 0.46 -7.84 -6.80
N ASP A 102 -0.20 -6.79 -6.37
CA ASP A 102 0.03 -6.12 -5.11
C ASP A 102 -1.26 -5.99 -4.31
N THR A 103 -1.14 -5.97 -2.99
CA THR A 103 -2.25 -5.83 -2.07
C THR A 103 -1.84 -5.05 -0.82
N TRP A 104 -2.81 -4.87 0.10
CA TRP A 104 -2.48 -4.45 1.47
C TRP A 104 -1.61 -5.49 2.18
N ALA A 105 -0.95 -5.08 3.25
CA ALA A 105 0.00 -5.88 4.01
C ALA A 105 -0.62 -6.60 5.22
N VAL A 106 0.18 -7.32 5.94
CA VAL A 106 0.02 -8.00 7.23
C VAL A 106 -0.94 -9.17 7.28
N ASP A 107 -1.93 -9.25 6.39
CA ASP A 107 -2.93 -10.33 6.39
C ASP A 107 -2.50 -11.52 5.52
N TYR A 108 -2.99 -12.69 5.89
CA TYR A 108 -2.60 -13.95 5.28
C TYR A 108 -3.74 -14.96 5.23
N GLY A 109 -3.64 -15.91 4.32
CA GLY A 109 -4.42 -17.15 4.34
C GLY A 109 -3.56 -18.34 4.78
N LEU A 110 -4.13 -19.23 5.55
CA LEU A 110 -3.49 -20.51 5.92
C LEU A 110 -3.93 -21.60 4.94
N VAL A 111 -2.95 -22.30 4.35
CA VAL A 111 -3.22 -23.38 3.41
C VAL A 111 -2.63 -24.71 3.92
N ASP A 112 -3.36 -25.80 3.71
CA ASP A 112 -2.87 -27.15 4.05
C ASP A 112 -1.86 -27.67 3.01
N SER A 113 -1.34 -28.88 3.25
CA SER A 113 -0.34 -29.53 2.38
C SER A 113 -0.84 -29.77 0.95
N VAL A 114 -2.16 -29.88 0.74
CA VAL A 114 -2.77 -30.06 -0.58
C VAL A 114 -3.29 -28.75 -1.18
N GLY A 115 -3.05 -27.62 -0.53
CA GLY A 115 -3.37 -26.28 -1.03
C GLY A 115 -4.79 -25.80 -0.73
N ARG A 116 -5.51 -26.45 0.19
CA ARG A 116 -6.83 -25.99 0.59
C ARG A 116 -6.71 -24.89 1.63
N LEU A 117 -7.43 -23.78 1.38
CA LEU A 117 -7.50 -22.65 2.30
C LEU A 117 -8.28 -23.02 3.56
N LYS A 118 -7.73 -22.70 4.73
CA LYS A 118 -8.42 -22.71 6.01
C LYS A 118 -9.20 -21.40 6.19
N LEU A 119 -10.48 -21.48 6.43
CA LEU A 119 -11.34 -20.33 6.70
C LEU A 119 -11.59 -20.17 8.20
N PRO A 120 -11.88 -18.94 8.67
CA PRO A 120 -11.89 -17.68 7.93
C PRO A 120 -10.49 -17.12 7.68
N VAL A 121 -10.34 -16.24 6.67
CA VAL A 121 -9.19 -15.37 6.54
C VAL A 121 -9.48 -14.08 7.31
N HIS A 122 -8.87 -13.93 8.47
CA HIS A 122 -9.13 -12.79 9.35
C HIS A 122 -8.61 -11.48 8.76
N ALA A 123 -9.34 -10.39 9.04
CA ALA A 123 -8.90 -9.05 8.66
C ALA A 123 -8.08 -8.43 9.80
N TYR A 124 -7.09 -7.62 9.46
CA TYR A 124 -6.25 -6.93 10.46
C TYR A 124 -7.04 -6.02 11.42
N ARG A 125 -8.29 -5.66 11.06
CA ARG A 125 -9.21 -4.88 11.91
C ARG A 125 -9.96 -5.74 12.94
N ASP A 126 -9.75 -7.07 12.95
CA ASP A 126 -10.30 -7.97 13.95
C ASP A 126 -9.57 -7.76 15.28
N SER A 127 -10.33 -7.70 16.39
CA SER A 127 -9.76 -7.44 17.72
C SER A 127 -9.09 -8.66 18.37
N ARG A 128 -9.01 -9.80 17.68
CA ARG A 128 -8.44 -11.06 18.20
C ARG A 128 -7.00 -10.93 18.70
N THR A 129 -6.26 -9.95 18.16
CA THR A 129 -4.86 -9.72 18.51
C THR A 129 -4.65 -8.97 19.82
N GLU A 130 -5.67 -8.27 20.34
CA GLU A 130 -5.56 -7.49 21.57
C GLU A 130 -5.09 -8.35 22.77
N ALA A 131 -5.59 -9.58 22.85
CA ALA A 131 -5.20 -10.52 23.89
C ALA A 131 -3.83 -11.17 23.66
N THR A 132 -3.35 -11.23 22.41
CA THR A 132 -2.09 -11.91 22.06
C THR A 132 -0.87 -11.00 22.08
N VAL A 133 -1.04 -9.69 21.90
CA VAL A 133 0.06 -8.73 21.99
C VAL A 133 0.84 -8.86 23.31
N PRO A 134 0.21 -8.83 24.51
CA PRO A 134 0.93 -9.01 25.78
C PRO A 134 1.66 -10.36 25.84
N VAL A 135 1.03 -11.44 25.36
CA VAL A 135 1.62 -12.79 25.38
C VAL A 135 2.88 -12.88 24.52
N VAL A 136 2.88 -12.24 23.35
CA VAL A 136 4.06 -12.16 22.48
C VAL A 136 5.15 -11.31 23.16
N HIS A 137 4.77 -10.18 23.78
CA HIS A 137 5.73 -9.29 24.45
C HIS A 137 6.35 -9.91 25.71
N GLU A 138 5.67 -10.83 26.39
CA GLU A 138 6.26 -11.62 27.49
C GLU A 138 7.37 -12.57 26.98
N LYS A 139 7.26 -13.07 25.76
CA LYS A 139 8.25 -13.96 25.13
C LYS A 139 9.36 -13.17 24.44
N VAL A 140 9.00 -12.12 23.73
CA VAL A 140 9.91 -11.25 22.98
C VAL A 140 9.59 -9.80 23.32
N PRO A 141 10.41 -9.13 24.13
CA PRO A 141 10.19 -7.72 24.51
C PRO A 141 10.09 -6.82 23.25
N PRO A 142 9.29 -5.74 23.30
CA PRO A 142 9.14 -4.80 22.17
C PRO A 142 10.46 -4.26 21.63
N GLU A 143 11.43 -4.01 22.53
CA GLU A 143 12.77 -3.56 22.15
C GLU A 143 13.49 -4.58 21.27
N LYS A 144 13.37 -5.86 21.62
CA LYS A 144 14.00 -6.95 20.86
C LYS A 144 13.29 -7.17 19.52
N LEU A 145 11.95 -7.10 19.49
CA LEU A 145 11.20 -7.15 18.24
C LEU A 145 11.66 -6.04 17.29
N TYR A 146 11.79 -4.81 17.81
CA TYR A 146 12.23 -3.68 17.00
C TYR A 146 13.70 -3.81 16.57
N GLU A 147 14.58 -4.26 17.45
CA GLU A 147 16.00 -4.49 17.13
C GLU A 147 16.19 -5.41 15.94
N VAL A 148 15.35 -6.44 15.82
CA VAL A 148 15.41 -7.43 14.73
C VAL A 148 14.66 -6.94 13.51
N THR A 149 13.41 -6.52 13.67
CA THR A 149 12.50 -6.27 12.55
C THR A 149 12.43 -4.82 12.12
N GLY A 150 12.75 -3.89 13.03
CA GLY A 150 12.61 -2.46 12.78
C GLY A 150 11.18 -1.99 12.54
N LEU A 151 10.18 -2.78 12.88
CA LEU A 151 8.79 -2.44 12.57
C LEU A 151 8.15 -1.55 13.61
N GLN A 152 7.37 -0.58 13.13
CA GLN A 152 6.40 0.17 13.92
C GLN A 152 5.52 -0.79 14.73
N PHE A 153 5.27 -0.48 16.00
CA PHE A 153 4.27 -1.23 16.75
C PHE A 153 2.86 -0.93 16.20
N LEU A 154 2.22 -1.99 15.74
CA LEU A 154 0.81 -2.01 15.36
C LEU A 154 0.22 -3.32 15.92
N PRO A 155 -0.87 -3.27 16.69
CA PRO A 155 -1.40 -4.45 17.38
C PRO A 155 -1.87 -5.56 16.44
N PHE A 156 -2.02 -5.25 15.18
CA PHE A 156 -2.49 -6.16 14.13
C PHE A 156 -1.38 -6.70 13.22
N THR A 157 -0.10 -6.48 13.55
CA THR A 157 1.03 -7.06 12.79
C THR A 157 0.91 -8.59 12.75
N THR A 158 1.33 -9.20 11.65
CA THR A 158 1.17 -10.64 11.38
C THR A 158 1.63 -11.54 12.51
N VAL A 159 2.74 -11.21 13.20
CA VAL A 159 3.26 -11.97 14.33
C VAL A 159 2.21 -12.13 15.45
N TYR A 160 1.45 -11.07 15.74
CA TYR A 160 0.37 -11.13 16.76
C TYR A 160 -0.84 -11.89 16.26
N GLN A 161 -1.16 -11.78 14.96
CA GLN A 161 -2.24 -12.52 14.33
C GLN A 161 -1.96 -14.03 14.33
N LEU A 162 -0.71 -14.44 14.01
CA LEU A 162 -0.28 -15.85 14.05
C LEU A 162 -0.31 -16.42 15.48
N ALA A 163 0.08 -15.61 16.47
CA ALA A 163 -0.02 -16.00 17.87
C ALA A 163 -1.47 -16.20 18.36
N ALA A 164 -2.46 -15.63 17.66
CA ALA A 164 -3.88 -15.83 17.93
C ALA A 164 -4.47 -17.08 17.27
N GLU A 165 -3.73 -17.74 16.37
CA GLU A 165 -4.23 -18.95 15.70
C GLU A 165 -4.27 -20.15 16.66
N PRO A 166 -5.37 -20.90 16.70
CA PRO A 166 -5.51 -22.05 17.61
C PRO A 166 -4.55 -23.20 17.27
N THR A 167 -4.14 -23.34 16.03
CA THR A 167 -3.13 -24.27 15.55
C THR A 167 -2.57 -23.84 14.20
N LEU A 168 -1.27 -24.05 14.01
CA LEU A 168 -0.55 -23.84 12.76
C LEU A 168 0.04 -25.15 12.20
N ASP A 169 -0.18 -26.27 12.88
CA ASP A 169 0.41 -27.57 12.51
C ASP A 169 -0.03 -28.02 11.12
N GLY A 170 0.94 -28.31 10.25
CA GLY A 170 0.70 -28.75 8.89
C GLY A 170 0.14 -27.69 7.94
N LEU A 171 0.17 -26.42 8.36
CA LEU A 171 -0.30 -25.28 7.58
C LEU A 171 0.89 -24.43 7.11
N GLN A 172 0.70 -23.74 5.99
CA GLN A 172 1.57 -22.67 5.53
C GLN A 172 0.77 -21.36 5.46
N ALA A 173 1.40 -20.27 5.87
CA ALA A 173 0.86 -18.92 5.73
C ALA A 173 1.30 -18.34 4.38
N LEU A 174 0.35 -17.85 3.61
CA LEU A 174 0.57 -17.08 2.40
C LEU A 174 -0.01 -15.69 2.61
N LEU A 175 0.80 -14.65 2.49
CA LEU A 175 0.30 -13.28 2.51
C LEU A 175 -0.70 -13.09 1.36
N ILE A 176 -1.60 -12.13 1.46
CA ILE A 176 -2.72 -12.06 0.50
C ILE A 176 -2.26 -12.04 -0.97
N PRO A 177 -1.24 -11.26 -1.37
CA PRO A 177 -0.78 -11.29 -2.77
C PRO A 177 -0.17 -12.63 -3.15
N ASP A 178 0.54 -13.30 -2.21
CA ASP A 178 1.13 -14.61 -2.42
C ASP A 178 0.05 -15.71 -2.53
N LEU A 179 -1.03 -15.58 -1.76
CA LEU A 179 -2.19 -16.49 -1.86
C LEU A 179 -2.85 -16.38 -3.24
N LEU A 180 -3.03 -15.15 -3.75
CA LEU A 180 -3.56 -14.92 -5.09
C LEU A 180 -2.61 -15.45 -6.17
N ALA A 181 -1.31 -15.22 -6.03
CA ALA A 181 -0.29 -15.75 -6.93
C ALA A 181 -0.26 -17.29 -6.90
N PHE A 182 -0.37 -17.90 -5.72
CA PHE A 182 -0.49 -19.35 -5.56
C PHE A 182 -1.72 -19.90 -6.30
N TRP A 183 -2.87 -19.26 -6.20
CA TRP A 183 -4.06 -19.70 -6.92
C TRP A 183 -3.98 -19.52 -8.44
N LEU A 184 -3.17 -18.58 -8.90
CA LEU A 184 -2.90 -18.41 -10.33
C LEU A 184 -1.90 -19.43 -10.86
N THR A 185 -0.88 -19.81 -10.09
CA THR A 185 0.31 -20.56 -10.59
C THR A 185 0.54 -21.92 -9.94
N GLY A 186 0.00 -22.13 -8.74
CA GLY A 186 0.35 -23.29 -7.90
C GLY A 186 1.66 -23.14 -7.12
N ALA A 187 2.44 -22.09 -7.36
CA ALA A 187 3.71 -21.85 -6.67
C ALA A 187 3.48 -21.23 -5.29
N ARG A 188 4.21 -21.72 -4.28
CA ARG A 188 4.20 -21.16 -2.92
C ARG A 188 5.50 -20.42 -2.70
N ARG A 189 5.40 -19.10 -2.60
CA ARG A 189 6.49 -18.16 -2.30
C ARG A 189 5.97 -17.07 -1.39
N THR A 190 6.86 -16.31 -0.79
CA THR A 190 6.53 -15.11 -0.02
C THR A 190 7.34 -13.93 -0.56
N GLU A 191 6.67 -12.91 -1.06
CA GLU A 191 7.35 -11.76 -1.63
C GLU A 191 7.92 -10.87 -0.52
N GLU A 192 9.20 -10.47 -0.68
CA GLU A 192 10.00 -9.88 0.39
C GLU A 192 9.53 -8.51 0.88
N THR A 193 8.89 -7.68 0.04
CA THR A 193 8.41 -6.36 0.47
C THR A 193 7.21 -6.50 1.40
N ASN A 194 6.35 -7.49 1.16
CA ASN A 194 5.23 -7.79 2.03
C ASN A 194 5.67 -8.64 3.24
N ALA A 195 6.60 -9.58 3.05
CA ALA A 195 7.21 -10.33 4.15
C ALA A 195 7.80 -9.42 5.24
N SER A 196 8.38 -8.29 4.84
CA SER A 196 8.96 -7.32 5.77
C SER A 196 7.95 -6.66 6.70
N THR A 197 6.64 -6.76 6.43
CA THR A 197 5.57 -6.20 7.29
C THR A 197 5.10 -7.17 8.38
N THR A 198 5.60 -8.41 8.39
CA THR A 198 5.07 -9.49 9.23
C THR A 198 5.49 -9.42 10.70
N GLY A 199 6.56 -8.69 11.02
CA GLY A 199 7.20 -8.73 12.36
C GLY A 199 8.04 -9.99 12.58
N LEU A 200 8.46 -10.69 11.52
CA LEU A 200 9.21 -11.93 11.57
C LEU A 200 10.45 -11.93 10.65
N LEU A 201 10.61 -10.92 9.81
CA LEU A 201 11.77 -10.75 8.93
C LEU A 201 12.83 -9.90 9.63
N ASP A 202 14.10 -10.35 9.60
CA ASP A 202 15.22 -9.53 10.05
C ASP A 202 15.48 -8.40 9.05
N ALA A 203 15.41 -7.15 9.52
CA ALA A 203 15.51 -5.98 8.66
C ALA A 203 16.90 -5.79 8.04
N ARG A 204 17.98 -6.31 8.69
CA ARG A 204 19.36 -6.20 8.19
C ARG A 204 19.66 -7.23 7.11
N THR A 205 19.22 -8.47 7.34
CA THR A 205 19.54 -9.57 6.43
C THR A 205 18.49 -9.78 5.34
N GLY A 206 17.25 -9.32 5.56
CA GLY A 206 16.13 -9.57 4.67
C GLY A 206 15.72 -11.05 4.64
N THR A 207 15.97 -11.80 5.71
CA THR A 207 15.61 -13.21 5.85
C THR A 207 14.69 -13.42 7.05
N TRP A 208 13.98 -14.54 7.08
CA TRP A 208 13.18 -14.94 8.24
C TRP A 208 14.06 -15.06 9.49
N SER A 209 13.65 -14.46 10.60
CA SER A 209 14.35 -14.53 11.87
C SER A 209 14.03 -15.84 12.61
N ALA A 210 14.92 -16.85 12.53
CA ALA A 210 14.75 -18.09 13.27
C ALA A 210 14.58 -17.87 14.78
N GLU A 211 15.29 -16.87 15.34
CA GLU A 211 15.16 -16.46 16.74
C GLU A 211 13.73 -16.07 17.10
N LEU A 212 13.06 -15.25 16.25
CA LEU A 212 11.69 -14.80 16.52
C LEU A 212 10.68 -15.94 16.32
N PHE A 213 10.87 -16.80 15.31
CA PHE A 213 10.01 -17.97 15.12
C PHE A 213 10.06 -18.90 16.34
N GLU A 214 11.26 -19.22 16.85
CA GLU A 214 11.44 -20.04 18.05
C GLU A 214 10.82 -19.39 19.29
N ALA A 215 11.12 -18.12 19.53
CA ALA A 215 10.67 -17.40 20.73
C ALA A 215 9.14 -17.25 20.77
N VAL A 216 8.49 -16.95 19.66
CA VAL A 216 7.02 -16.87 19.58
C VAL A 216 6.39 -18.26 19.62
N GLY A 217 7.10 -19.30 19.18
CA GLY A 217 6.64 -20.68 19.08
C GLY A 217 5.92 -20.97 17.75
N LEU A 218 6.39 -20.35 16.66
CA LEU A 218 5.88 -20.58 15.32
C LEU A 218 6.58 -21.75 14.65
N PRO A 219 5.89 -22.58 13.84
CA PRO A 219 6.50 -23.69 13.13
C PRO A 219 7.60 -23.22 12.16
N GLU A 220 8.70 -23.98 12.08
CA GLU A 220 9.67 -23.81 11.01
C GLU A 220 9.01 -24.09 9.65
N GLY A 221 9.28 -23.25 8.64
CA GLY A 221 8.68 -23.39 7.31
C GLY A 221 7.20 -22.98 7.24
N LEU A 222 6.68 -22.28 8.26
CA LEU A 222 5.33 -21.69 8.23
C LEU A 222 5.14 -20.78 7.00
N PHE A 223 6.12 -19.96 6.67
CA PHE A 223 6.16 -19.22 5.42
C PHE A 223 7.03 -19.93 4.40
N PRO A 224 6.62 -19.93 3.10
CA PRO A 224 7.47 -20.40 2.02
C PRO A 224 8.76 -19.57 1.87
N GLU A 225 9.66 -20.06 0.99
CA GLU A 225 10.85 -19.31 0.60
C GLU A 225 10.51 -17.94 0.04
N LEU A 226 11.37 -16.98 0.32
CA LEU A 226 11.23 -15.61 -0.18
C LEU A 226 11.42 -15.56 -1.70
N ILE A 227 10.74 -14.59 -2.32
CA ILE A 227 10.89 -14.23 -3.74
C ILE A 227 11.08 -12.72 -3.83
N ALA A 228 12.02 -12.27 -4.66
CA ALA A 228 12.31 -10.86 -4.85
C ALA A 228 11.47 -10.24 -5.98
N PRO A 229 11.17 -8.93 -5.93
CA PRO A 229 10.54 -8.21 -7.05
C PRO A 229 11.32 -8.38 -8.35
N GLY A 230 10.64 -8.81 -9.40
CA GLY A 230 11.21 -9.12 -10.72
C GLY A 230 11.40 -10.62 -10.98
N GLU A 231 11.33 -11.47 -9.96
CA GLU A 231 11.34 -12.92 -10.16
C GLU A 231 9.95 -13.46 -10.49
N ALA A 232 9.88 -14.62 -11.15
CA ALA A 232 8.60 -15.22 -11.53
C ALA A 232 8.16 -16.28 -10.50
N TYR A 233 6.90 -16.20 -10.03
CA TYR A 233 6.27 -17.30 -9.28
C TYR A 233 6.12 -18.56 -10.14
N GLY A 234 5.83 -18.39 -11.42
CA GLY A 234 5.54 -19.45 -12.38
C GLY A 234 4.60 -18.94 -13.48
N THR A 235 4.03 -19.87 -14.24
CA THR A 235 3.04 -19.56 -15.28
C THR A 235 1.65 -19.96 -14.82
N LEU A 236 0.62 -19.49 -15.53
CA LEU A 236 -0.78 -19.74 -15.19
C LEU A 236 -1.11 -21.23 -15.17
N LEU A 237 -1.87 -21.67 -14.18
CA LEU A 237 -2.51 -22.97 -14.18
C LEU A 237 -3.45 -23.10 -15.40
N PRO A 238 -3.56 -24.30 -16.02
CA PRO A 238 -4.44 -24.50 -17.19
C PRO A 238 -5.89 -24.04 -16.97
N THR A 239 -6.42 -24.31 -15.78
CA THR A 239 -7.79 -23.90 -15.39
C THR A 239 -7.96 -22.37 -15.29
N VAL A 240 -6.90 -21.66 -14.89
CA VAL A 240 -6.90 -20.19 -14.82
C VAL A 240 -6.77 -19.62 -16.23
N ALA A 241 -5.88 -20.17 -17.05
CA ALA A 241 -5.72 -19.76 -18.45
C ALA A 241 -7.03 -19.94 -19.23
N GLU A 242 -7.73 -21.06 -19.05
CA GLU A 242 -9.05 -21.28 -19.67
C GLU A 242 -10.10 -20.25 -19.23
N ARG A 243 -10.15 -19.92 -17.93
CA ARG A 243 -11.13 -18.97 -17.40
C ARG A 243 -10.86 -17.53 -17.83
N THR A 244 -9.59 -17.15 -17.91
CA THR A 244 -9.19 -15.77 -18.21
C THR A 244 -8.97 -15.50 -19.69
N GLY A 245 -8.83 -16.55 -20.50
CA GLY A 245 -8.46 -16.43 -21.93
C GLY A 245 -7.00 -16.00 -22.15
N LEU A 246 -6.21 -15.86 -21.09
CA LEU A 246 -4.78 -15.58 -21.19
C LEU A 246 -4.01 -16.85 -21.57
N PRO A 247 -2.90 -16.74 -22.32
CA PRO A 247 -2.05 -17.89 -22.61
C PRO A 247 -1.53 -18.58 -21.32
N ALA A 248 -1.52 -19.92 -21.31
CA ALA A 248 -1.07 -20.69 -20.15
C ALA A 248 0.42 -20.45 -19.79
N ASP A 249 1.23 -20.02 -20.75
CA ASP A 249 2.62 -19.64 -20.55
C ASP A 249 2.83 -18.18 -20.06
N THR A 250 1.74 -17.45 -19.77
CA THR A 250 1.83 -16.10 -19.17
C THR A 250 2.38 -16.20 -17.75
N PRO A 251 3.55 -15.60 -17.48
CA PRO A 251 4.14 -15.63 -16.14
C PRO A 251 3.43 -14.70 -15.17
N VAL A 252 3.40 -15.09 -13.90
CA VAL A 252 3.08 -14.21 -12.77
C VAL A 252 4.40 -13.79 -12.14
N VAL A 253 4.67 -12.49 -12.15
CA VAL A 253 5.93 -11.89 -11.71
C VAL A 253 5.72 -11.24 -10.33
N ALA A 254 6.61 -11.52 -9.39
CA ALA A 254 6.67 -10.81 -8.12
C ALA A 254 7.00 -9.34 -8.36
N VAL A 255 6.23 -8.47 -7.76
CA VAL A 255 6.42 -7.00 -7.79
C VAL A 255 6.60 -6.51 -6.35
N GLY A 256 6.68 -5.24 -6.07
CA GLY A 256 6.51 -4.77 -4.71
C GLY A 256 5.10 -5.11 -4.25
N SER A 257 4.89 -6.29 -3.69
CA SER A 257 3.55 -6.84 -3.46
C SER A 257 2.81 -6.21 -2.28
N HIS A 258 3.52 -5.52 -1.38
CA HIS A 258 2.89 -4.50 -0.56
C HIS A 258 2.62 -3.26 -1.43
N ASP A 259 1.35 -2.88 -1.62
CA ASP A 259 0.91 -1.78 -2.50
C ASP A 259 1.78 -0.52 -2.40
N THR A 260 2.17 -0.18 -1.17
CA THR A 260 3.06 0.96 -0.90
C THR A 260 4.49 0.74 -1.42
N ALA A 261 4.99 -0.50 -1.49
CA ALA A 261 6.31 -0.76 -2.08
C ALA A 261 6.30 -0.48 -3.59
N SER A 262 5.25 -0.92 -4.28
CA SER A 262 5.04 -0.57 -5.68
C SER A 262 4.85 0.95 -5.86
N ALA A 263 4.06 1.60 -5.00
CA ALA A 263 3.86 3.05 -5.07
C ALA A 263 5.16 3.84 -4.90
N VAL A 264 6.04 3.44 -3.97
CA VAL A 264 7.34 4.10 -3.74
C VAL A 264 8.33 3.84 -4.88
N ALA A 265 8.27 2.67 -5.51
CA ALA A 265 9.04 2.41 -6.73
C ALA A 265 8.69 3.39 -7.87
N ALA A 266 7.45 3.86 -7.90
CA ALA A 266 6.94 4.83 -8.87
C ALA A 266 7.04 6.30 -8.41
N VAL A 267 7.74 6.61 -7.33
CA VAL A 267 8.04 8.00 -6.95
C VAL A 267 8.94 8.63 -8.00
N PRO A 268 8.58 9.80 -8.58
CA PRO A 268 9.30 10.39 -9.72
C PRO A 268 10.59 11.14 -9.32
N ALA A 269 11.31 10.68 -8.31
CA ALA A 269 12.52 11.31 -7.83
C ALA A 269 13.63 11.32 -8.90
N ALA A 270 14.43 12.39 -8.92
CA ALA A 270 15.58 12.48 -9.80
C ALA A 270 16.76 11.64 -9.26
N PRO A 271 17.72 11.25 -10.14
CA PRO A 271 18.88 10.49 -9.72
C PRO A 271 19.69 11.21 -8.63
N GLY A 272 20.05 10.48 -7.57
CA GLY A 272 20.87 11.00 -6.47
C GLY A 272 20.13 11.93 -5.50
N GLU A 273 18.82 12.09 -5.61
CA GLU A 273 18.01 12.83 -4.65
C GLU A 273 17.60 11.94 -3.48
N ASP A 274 17.65 12.51 -2.27
CA ASP A 274 17.01 11.89 -1.11
C ASP A 274 15.49 11.88 -1.33
N VAL A 275 14.89 10.69 -1.31
CA VAL A 275 13.45 10.51 -1.59
C VAL A 275 12.66 10.66 -0.30
N ALA A 276 11.78 11.67 -0.25
CA ALA A 276 10.68 11.74 0.71
C ALA A 276 9.36 11.52 -0.02
N TYR A 277 8.48 10.77 0.61
CA TYR A 277 7.18 10.43 0.02
C TYR A 277 6.05 10.41 1.04
N ILE A 278 4.84 10.62 0.53
CA ILE A 278 3.58 10.39 1.21
C ILE A 278 2.72 9.54 0.27
N SER A 279 2.57 8.27 0.58
CA SER A 279 1.55 7.44 -0.08
C SER A 279 0.22 7.72 0.59
N SER A 280 -0.59 8.57 -0.05
CA SER A 280 -1.81 9.13 0.54
C SER A 280 -3.05 8.41 0.01
N GLY A 281 -3.68 7.67 0.89
CA GLY A 281 -4.92 6.92 0.67
C GLY A 281 -5.80 6.93 1.92
N THR A 282 -6.44 5.81 2.24
CA THR A 282 -7.19 5.59 3.49
C THR A 282 -6.30 5.85 4.70
N TRP A 283 -5.10 5.26 4.71
CA TRP A 283 -3.96 5.63 5.55
C TRP A 283 -3.01 6.51 4.76
N SER A 284 -2.11 7.20 5.45
CA SER A 284 -0.99 7.90 4.84
C SER A 284 0.31 7.30 5.35
N LEU A 285 1.12 6.77 4.45
CA LEU A 285 2.45 6.26 4.77
C LEU A 285 3.47 7.35 4.44
N VAL A 286 4.07 7.90 5.48
CA VAL A 286 4.91 9.11 5.40
C VAL A 286 6.35 8.75 5.74
N GLY A 287 7.29 8.96 4.85
CA GLY A 287 8.66 8.54 5.10
C GLY A 287 9.68 8.95 4.06
N VAL A 288 10.84 8.32 4.19
CA VAL A 288 12.00 8.47 3.30
C VAL A 288 12.49 7.09 2.87
N GLU A 289 13.19 7.05 1.74
CA GLU A 289 13.84 5.83 1.27
C GLU A 289 15.30 5.80 1.72
N LEU A 290 15.76 4.65 2.19
CA LEU A 290 17.11 4.43 2.70
C LEU A 290 17.75 3.20 2.04
N ASP A 291 19.09 3.13 2.15
CA ASP A 291 19.87 1.96 1.73
C ASP A 291 19.98 0.91 2.86
N GLU A 292 19.88 1.35 4.13
CA GLU A 292 20.00 0.51 5.32
C GLU A 292 18.93 0.88 6.37
N PRO A 293 18.49 -0.07 7.21
CA PRO A 293 17.46 0.19 8.21
C PRO A 293 17.98 1.03 9.40
N VAL A 294 17.12 1.86 9.97
CA VAL A 294 17.36 2.62 11.21
C VAL A 294 16.73 1.87 12.38
N LEU A 295 17.56 1.20 13.18
CA LEU A 295 17.12 0.30 14.26
C LEU A 295 17.49 0.85 15.64
N THR A 296 17.51 2.17 15.83
CA THR A 296 17.85 2.83 17.07
C THR A 296 16.66 2.90 18.03
N GLU A 297 16.93 3.08 19.32
CA GLU A 297 15.88 3.24 20.33
C GLU A 297 15.05 4.52 20.07
N GLU A 298 15.67 5.58 19.59
CA GLU A 298 14.97 6.81 19.22
C GLU A 298 13.98 6.57 18.05
N SER A 299 14.37 5.73 17.08
CA SER A 299 13.50 5.32 15.98
C SER A 299 12.32 4.48 16.50
N ARG A 300 12.57 3.53 17.40
CA ARG A 300 11.54 2.74 18.08
C ARG A 300 10.56 3.63 18.86
N ALA A 301 11.10 4.54 19.69
CA ALA A 301 10.30 5.46 20.49
C ALA A 301 9.45 6.42 19.65
N ALA A 302 9.93 6.79 18.45
CA ALA A 302 9.17 7.58 17.47
C ALA A 302 8.21 6.73 16.64
N ASN A 303 8.19 5.42 16.86
CA ASN A 303 7.32 4.43 16.23
C ASN A 303 7.45 4.40 14.68
N PHE A 304 8.69 4.44 14.17
CA PHE A 304 8.98 4.27 12.75
C PHE A 304 9.10 2.80 12.37
N THR A 305 8.85 2.51 11.10
CA THR A 305 8.98 1.17 10.51
C THR A 305 10.04 1.18 9.41
N ASN A 306 10.76 0.05 9.27
CA ASN A 306 11.74 -0.22 8.23
C ASN A 306 11.21 -1.37 7.36
N GLU A 307 10.50 -1.05 6.31
CA GLU A 307 9.94 -2.03 5.40
C GLU A 307 10.79 -2.14 4.13
N ARG A 308 10.95 -3.35 3.59
CA ARG A 308 11.70 -3.53 2.34
C ARG A 308 10.98 -2.88 1.16
N GLY A 309 11.76 -2.24 0.32
CA GLY A 309 11.36 -1.71 -0.98
C GLY A 309 11.87 -2.57 -2.13
N VAL A 310 11.50 -2.17 -3.34
CA VAL A 310 12.04 -2.76 -4.58
C VAL A 310 13.56 -2.52 -4.65
N ASP A 311 14.31 -3.50 -5.17
CA ASP A 311 15.76 -3.51 -5.24
C ASP A 311 16.47 -3.49 -3.87
N GLY A 312 15.79 -3.96 -2.82
CA GLY A 312 16.36 -4.07 -1.48
C GLY A 312 16.50 -2.75 -0.72
N THR A 313 15.92 -1.66 -1.21
CA THR A 313 15.84 -0.41 -0.46
C THR A 313 15.00 -0.59 0.82
N ILE A 314 15.12 0.35 1.74
CA ILE A 314 14.32 0.40 2.97
C ILE A 314 13.36 1.57 2.88
N ARG A 315 12.08 1.29 2.99
CA ARG A 315 11.03 2.28 3.17
C ARG A 315 10.96 2.62 4.65
N TYR A 316 11.66 3.66 5.07
CA TYR A 316 11.67 4.15 6.44
C TYR A 316 10.51 5.12 6.62
N LEU A 317 9.43 4.66 7.22
CA LEU A 317 8.18 5.39 7.26
C LEU A 317 7.44 5.24 8.59
N ARG A 318 6.37 6.01 8.74
CA ARG A 318 5.35 5.81 9.77
C ARG A 318 3.97 5.85 9.14
N ASN A 319 3.10 4.93 9.57
CA ASN A 319 1.68 5.01 9.29
C ASN A 319 1.08 6.18 10.07
N VAL A 320 0.43 7.07 9.38
CA VAL A 320 -0.20 8.29 9.89
C VAL A 320 -1.67 8.25 9.49
N GLY A 321 -2.52 8.92 10.25
CA GLY A 321 -3.91 9.12 9.86
C GLY A 321 -4.01 9.63 8.43
N GLY A 322 -5.00 9.14 7.68
CA GLY A 322 -5.16 9.45 6.26
C GLY A 322 -6.54 9.99 5.92
N LEU A 323 -6.89 9.90 4.65
CA LEU A 323 -8.17 10.38 4.13
C LEU A 323 -9.39 9.57 4.63
N TRP A 324 -9.16 8.53 5.44
CA TRP A 324 -10.21 7.82 6.18
C TRP A 324 -11.10 8.78 6.98
N LEU A 325 -10.50 9.77 7.66
CA LEU A 325 -11.25 10.76 8.44
C LEU A 325 -12.28 11.50 7.58
N LEU A 326 -11.85 11.92 6.39
CA LEU A 326 -12.71 12.62 5.43
C LEU A 326 -13.79 11.70 4.86
N SER A 327 -13.40 10.48 4.45
CA SER A 327 -14.33 9.50 3.90
C SER A 327 -15.41 9.11 4.91
N GLU A 328 -15.04 8.95 6.18
CA GLU A 328 -15.98 8.63 7.26
C GLU A 328 -16.93 9.79 7.58
N CYS A 329 -16.44 11.03 7.51
CA CYS A 329 -17.31 12.21 7.59
C CYS A 329 -18.32 12.24 6.44
N GLN A 330 -17.87 12.01 5.19
CA GLN A 330 -18.76 11.97 4.03
C GLN A 330 -19.82 10.88 4.15
N ARG A 331 -19.42 9.67 4.60
CA ARG A 331 -20.34 8.56 4.84
C ARG A 331 -21.41 8.96 5.87
N HIS A 332 -20.99 9.53 7.00
CA HIS A 332 -21.90 9.94 8.07
C HIS A 332 -22.86 11.04 7.59
N TRP A 333 -22.39 12.06 6.88
CA TRP A 333 -23.25 13.10 6.32
C TRP A 333 -24.26 12.56 5.29
N ALA A 334 -23.86 11.60 4.47
CA ALA A 334 -24.77 10.94 3.55
C ALA A 334 -25.88 10.14 4.28
N GLU A 335 -25.55 9.48 5.40
CA GLU A 335 -26.53 8.81 6.27
C GLU A 335 -27.53 9.80 6.92
N GLU A 336 -27.08 11.03 7.18
CA GLU A 336 -27.95 12.15 7.65
C GLU A 336 -28.72 12.84 6.50
N GLY A 337 -28.56 12.39 5.26
CA GLY A 337 -29.25 12.95 4.09
C GLY A 337 -28.57 14.19 3.49
N LEU A 338 -27.32 14.47 3.88
CA LEU A 338 -26.51 15.56 3.32
C LEU A 338 -25.63 15.01 2.18
N GLU A 339 -26.09 15.14 0.94
CA GLU A 339 -25.32 14.80 -0.25
C GLU A 339 -24.36 15.94 -0.62
N LEU A 340 -23.12 15.87 -0.14
CA LEU A 340 -22.09 16.88 -0.37
C LEU A 340 -21.03 16.32 -1.33
N SER A 341 -20.82 16.96 -2.47
CA SER A 341 -19.72 16.57 -3.37
C SER A 341 -18.37 16.91 -2.73
N LEU A 342 -17.40 16.01 -2.88
CA LEU A 342 -16.04 16.21 -2.38
C LEU A 342 -15.42 17.49 -2.95
N GLU A 343 -15.62 17.74 -4.25
CA GLU A 343 -15.12 18.93 -4.94
C GLU A 343 -15.59 20.21 -4.25
N ARG A 344 -16.89 20.31 -3.97
CA ARG A 344 -17.46 21.46 -3.28
C ARG A 344 -16.94 21.60 -1.86
N LEU A 345 -16.88 20.52 -1.09
CA LEU A 345 -16.34 20.52 0.27
C LEU A 345 -14.90 21.05 0.30
N LEU A 346 -14.05 20.60 -0.64
CA LEU A 346 -12.66 21.06 -0.74
C LEU A 346 -12.57 22.53 -1.17
N ALA A 347 -13.42 22.98 -2.09
CA ALA A 347 -13.48 24.39 -2.50
C ALA A 347 -13.89 25.30 -1.34
N ASP A 348 -14.96 24.94 -0.63
CA ASP A 348 -15.46 25.69 0.53
C ASP A 348 -14.42 25.70 1.68
N ALA A 349 -13.78 24.55 1.96
CA ALA A 349 -12.70 24.44 2.95
C ALA A 349 -11.47 25.28 2.56
N SER A 350 -11.15 25.37 1.27
CA SER A 350 -10.03 26.18 0.76
C SER A 350 -10.26 27.69 0.96
N ALA A 351 -11.52 28.13 1.00
CA ALA A 351 -11.88 29.55 1.21
C ALA A 351 -11.78 29.97 2.69
N LEU A 352 -11.67 29.02 3.63
CA LEU A 352 -11.55 29.32 5.04
C LEU A 352 -10.13 29.82 5.40
N PRO A 353 -10.02 30.73 6.40
CA PRO A 353 -8.72 31.25 6.83
C PRO A 353 -7.81 30.14 7.37
N ALA A 354 -6.49 30.34 7.21
CA ALA A 354 -5.47 29.48 7.80
C ALA A 354 -5.45 29.59 9.34
N GLY A 355 -4.85 28.59 10.01
CA GLY A 355 -4.67 28.60 11.47
C GLY A 355 -5.92 28.21 12.26
N GLY A 356 -6.85 27.49 11.64
CA GLY A 356 -7.99 26.89 12.32
C GLY A 356 -7.62 25.81 13.34
N PRO A 357 -8.63 25.23 14.04
CA PRO A 357 -8.40 24.18 15.01
C PRO A 357 -7.83 22.92 14.34
N GLN A 358 -6.96 22.21 15.08
CA GLN A 358 -6.35 20.94 14.64
C GLN A 358 -6.54 19.86 15.69
N VAL A 359 -6.63 18.61 15.24
CA VAL A 359 -6.63 17.40 16.09
C VAL A 359 -5.35 16.61 15.88
N ASP A 360 -5.09 15.66 16.74
CA ASP A 360 -4.07 14.65 16.48
C ASP A 360 -4.65 13.59 15.56
N ALA A 361 -4.30 13.66 14.26
CA ALA A 361 -4.81 12.74 13.25
C ALA A 361 -4.38 11.27 13.50
N ASP A 362 -3.38 11.05 14.34
CA ASP A 362 -2.86 9.71 14.70
C ASP A 362 -3.56 9.12 15.94
N SER A 363 -4.54 9.82 16.53
CA SER A 363 -5.24 9.34 17.72
C SER A 363 -6.09 8.10 17.42
N ASP A 364 -5.98 7.08 18.28
CA ASP A 364 -6.75 5.83 18.19
C ASP A 364 -8.28 6.06 18.15
N GLU A 365 -8.74 7.19 18.70
CA GLU A 365 -10.16 7.56 18.68
C GLU A 365 -10.73 7.72 17.27
N PHE A 366 -9.89 7.91 16.24
CA PHE A 366 -10.29 8.08 14.86
C PHE A 366 -10.20 6.81 14.02
N ILE A 367 -9.73 5.69 14.56
CA ILE A 367 -9.57 4.42 13.83
C ILE A 367 -10.93 3.78 13.52
N ALA A 368 -11.83 3.76 14.50
CA ALA A 368 -13.11 3.08 14.38
C ALA A 368 -14.12 3.88 13.51
N PRO A 369 -14.97 3.20 12.71
CA PRO A 369 -16.07 3.85 11.99
C PRO A 369 -17.09 4.47 12.95
N GLY A 370 -17.96 5.36 12.44
CA GLY A 370 -19.06 5.99 13.19
C GLY A 370 -19.15 7.49 12.99
N ASN A 371 -19.71 8.23 13.97
CA ASN A 371 -19.89 9.68 13.87
C ASN A 371 -18.54 10.41 13.97
N MET A 372 -17.80 10.43 12.88
CA MET A 372 -16.48 11.06 12.80
C MET A 372 -16.53 12.59 13.00
N PRO A 373 -17.49 13.33 12.41
CA PRO A 373 -17.60 14.77 12.66
C PRO A 373 -17.72 15.14 14.14
N ALA A 374 -18.56 14.40 14.88
CA ALA A 374 -18.73 14.65 16.32
C ALA A 374 -17.46 14.30 17.13
N ARG A 375 -16.75 13.23 16.76
CA ARG A 375 -15.47 12.87 17.41
C ARG A 375 -14.40 13.95 17.20
N ILE A 376 -14.28 14.48 15.97
CA ILE A 376 -13.35 15.57 15.66
C ILE A 376 -13.72 16.83 16.44
N ALA A 377 -15.00 17.20 16.49
CA ALA A 377 -15.46 18.37 17.27
C ALA A 377 -15.12 18.21 18.75
N ALA A 378 -15.41 17.03 19.35
CA ALA A 378 -15.08 16.74 20.74
C ALA A 378 -13.56 16.76 21.00
N ALA A 379 -12.73 16.30 20.08
CA ALA A 379 -11.27 16.34 20.19
C ALA A 379 -10.76 17.81 20.16
N VAL A 380 -11.33 18.65 19.31
CA VAL A 380 -11.03 20.10 19.28
C VAL A 380 -11.42 20.78 20.60
N GLU A 381 -12.61 20.48 21.14
CA GLU A 381 -13.07 21.04 22.42
C GLU A 381 -12.18 20.63 23.59
N ARG A 382 -11.74 19.39 23.66
CA ARG A 382 -10.78 18.93 24.70
C ARG A 382 -9.46 19.69 24.67
N ARG A 383 -9.08 20.26 23.53
CA ARG A 383 -7.88 21.09 23.36
C ARG A 383 -8.15 22.58 23.59
N GLY A 384 -9.37 22.93 24.05
CA GLY A 384 -9.79 24.32 24.34
C GLY A 384 -10.17 25.13 23.10
N GLY A 385 -10.33 24.47 21.94
CA GLY A 385 -10.81 25.10 20.71
C GLY A 385 -12.32 24.96 20.52
N ALA A 386 -12.83 25.52 19.42
CA ALA A 386 -14.19 25.33 18.96
C ALA A 386 -14.17 25.01 17.45
N LEU A 387 -14.94 24.01 17.04
CA LEU A 387 -15.11 23.67 15.65
C LEU A 387 -16.55 23.95 15.24
N PRO A 388 -16.80 24.85 14.26
CA PRO A 388 -18.13 25.03 13.71
C PRO A 388 -18.67 23.70 13.16
N GLY A 389 -19.99 23.46 13.30
CA GLY A 389 -20.65 22.26 12.76
C GLY A 389 -20.79 22.27 11.23
N ASP A 390 -20.22 23.25 10.55
CA ASP A 390 -20.19 23.34 9.10
C ASP A 390 -19.23 22.28 8.51
N PRO A 391 -19.68 21.46 7.54
CA PRO A 391 -18.86 20.44 6.90
C PRO A 391 -17.53 20.97 6.34
N ALA A 392 -17.50 22.16 5.77
CA ALA A 392 -16.28 22.76 5.24
C ALA A 392 -15.25 23.05 6.34
N ALA A 393 -15.70 23.49 7.52
CA ALA A 393 -14.83 23.71 8.68
C ALA A 393 -14.25 22.39 9.21
N VAL A 394 -15.04 21.31 9.24
CA VAL A 394 -14.58 19.97 9.61
C VAL A 394 -13.54 19.47 8.61
N VAL A 395 -13.79 19.58 7.31
CA VAL A 395 -12.85 19.20 6.25
C VAL A 395 -11.54 19.98 6.38
N ARG A 396 -11.63 21.31 6.61
CA ARG A 396 -10.44 22.14 6.80
C ARG A 396 -9.63 21.70 8.03
N CYS A 397 -10.28 21.45 9.14
CA CYS A 397 -9.64 20.90 10.35
C CYS A 397 -8.91 19.59 10.08
N ILE A 398 -9.55 18.65 9.35
CA ILE A 398 -8.92 17.37 8.96
C ILE A 398 -7.67 17.63 8.13
N LEU A 399 -7.74 18.42 7.06
CA LEU A 399 -6.63 18.61 6.14
C LEU A 399 -5.47 19.37 6.77
N ASP A 400 -5.74 20.40 7.60
CA ASP A 400 -4.71 21.10 8.39
C ASP A 400 -4.04 20.13 9.37
N SER A 401 -4.81 19.24 10.02
CA SER A 401 -4.29 18.22 10.94
C SER A 401 -3.40 17.19 10.26
N LEU A 402 -3.82 16.71 9.08
CA LEU A 402 -3.04 15.78 8.27
C LEU A 402 -1.72 16.42 7.79
N ALA A 403 -1.77 17.64 7.26
CA ALA A 403 -0.57 18.35 6.82
C ALA A 403 0.43 18.57 7.97
N ALA A 404 -0.06 18.93 9.16
CA ALA A 404 0.77 19.05 10.36
C ALA A 404 1.37 17.71 10.80
N ALA A 405 0.61 16.61 10.73
CA ALA A 405 1.10 15.28 11.03
C ALA A 405 2.19 14.82 10.04
N TYR A 406 1.99 15.10 8.74
CA TYR A 406 2.99 14.82 7.71
C TYR A 406 4.29 15.58 7.94
N ALA A 407 4.19 16.87 8.25
CA ALA A 407 5.37 17.71 8.53
C ALA A 407 6.15 17.20 9.76
N ARG A 408 5.46 16.86 10.86
CA ARG A 408 6.08 16.28 12.05
C ARG A 408 6.78 14.96 11.72
N THR A 409 6.11 14.07 11.02
CA THR A 409 6.64 12.74 10.69
C THR A 409 7.86 12.84 9.76
N LEU A 410 7.79 13.66 8.71
CA LEU A 410 8.95 13.89 7.83
C LEU A 410 10.12 14.54 8.56
N GLY A 411 9.87 15.52 9.44
CA GLY A 411 10.92 16.13 10.26
C GLY A 411 11.60 15.12 11.19
N GLN A 412 10.84 14.20 11.79
CA GLN A 412 11.38 13.10 12.59
C GLN A 412 12.17 12.12 11.69
N ALA A 413 11.63 11.71 10.53
CA ALA A 413 12.31 10.84 9.59
C ALA A 413 13.66 11.42 9.14
N GLN A 414 13.71 12.71 8.80
CA GLN A 414 14.94 13.42 8.45
C GLN A 414 15.97 13.42 9.59
N THR A 415 15.49 13.66 10.81
CA THR A 415 16.37 13.70 12.00
C THR A 415 16.98 12.35 12.31
N LEU A 416 16.16 11.30 12.27
CA LEU A 416 16.56 9.94 12.64
C LEU A 416 17.40 9.25 11.55
N SER A 417 17.12 9.53 10.28
CA SER A 417 17.82 8.91 9.14
C SER A 417 19.01 9.72 8.62
N GLY A 418 19.09 11.01 8.94
CA GLY A 418 20.07 11.92 8.38
C GLY A 418 19.79 12.38 6.94
N ARG A 419 18.74 11.88 6.29
CA ARG A 419 18.35 12.29 4.92
C ARG A 419 17.88 13.75 4.87
N ARG A 420 18.08 14.39 3.73
CA ARG A 420 17.72 15.81 3.51
C ARG A 420 17.01 16.00 2.18
N PRO A 421 15.76 15.50 2.06
CA PRO A 421 14.99 15.62 0.83
C PRO A 421 14.74 17.09 0.49
N ARG A 422 14.71 17.40 -0.80
CA ARG A 422 14.44 18.74 -1.33
C ARG A 422 12.99 18.96 -1.74
N ALA A 423 12.24 17.89 -1.87
CA ALA A 423 10.82 17.88 -2.19
C ALA A 423 10.12 16.71 -1.50
N VAL A 424 8.81 16.79 -1.39
CA VAL A 424 7.94 15.72 -0.90
C VAL A 424 7.11 15.20 -2.06
N ASN A 425 7.21 13.90 -2.35
CA ASN A 425 6.42 13.26 -3.39
C ASN A 425 5.11 12.74 -2.79
N VAL A 426 3.97 13.29 -3.16
CA VAL A 426 2.65 12.80 -2.75
C VAL A 426 2.09 11.94 -3.86
N VAL A 427 1.93 10.64 -3.61
CA VAL A 427 1.43 9.65 -4.57
C VAL A 427 0.11 9.04 -4.12
N GLY A 428 -0.59 8.36 -5.03
CA GLY A 428 -1.90 7.77 -4.77
C GLY A 428 -3.05 8.78 -4.85
N GLY A 429 -4.24 8.37 -4.41
CA GLY A 429 -5.46 9.16 -4.55
C GLY A 429 -5.40 10.56 -3.90
N GLY A 430 -4.67 10.69 -2.80
CA GLY A 430 -4.48 11.96 -2.09
C GLY A 430 -3.71 13.02 -2.89
N SER A 431 -2.94 12.63 -3.90
CA SER A 431 -2.25 13.57 -4.80
C SER A 431 -3.22 14.44 -5.62
N GLN A 432 -4.48 14.02 -5.74
CA GLN A 432 -5.53 14.79 -6.39
C GLN A 432 -6.15 15.87 -5.49
N ASN A 433 -5.89 15.81 -4.17
CA ASN A 433 -6.39 16.81 -3.23
C ASN A 433 -5.44 18.02 -3.20
N GLU A 434 -5.73 19.01 -4.05
CA GLU A 434 -4.91 20.23 -4.19
C GLU A 434 -4.75 21.00 -2.87
N LEU A 435 -5.81 21.06 -2.06
CA LEU A 435 -5.76 21.75 -0.76
C LEU A 435 -4.77 21.02 0.18
N LEU A 436 -4.87 19.69 0.30
CA LEU A 436 -3.95 18.93 1.14
C LEU A 436 -2.49 19.06 0.65
N CYS A 437 -2.25 19.02 -0.66
CA CYS A 437 -0.90 19.18 -1.23
C CYS A 437 -0.31 20.55 -0.91
N ARG A 438 -1.10 21.64 -1.03
CA ARG A 438 -0.67 23.00 -0.65
C ARG A 438 -0.37 23.11 0.84
N LEU A 439 -1.29 22.65 1.69
CA LEU A 439 -1.11 22.66 3.14
C LEU A 439 0.12 21.82 3.56
N THR A 440 0.37 20.71 2.88
CA THR A 440 1.58 19.90 3.10
C THR A 440 2.84 20.66 2.73
N ALA A 441 2.86 21.37 1.58
CA ALA A 441 4.00 22.18 1.17
C ALA A 441 4.25 23.33 2.17
N GLU A 442 3.21 23.98 2.64
CA GLU A 442 3.29 25.04 3.65
C GLU A 442 3.81 24.49 4.98
N ALA A 443 3.27 23.36 5.47
CA ALA A 443 3.62 22.80 6.75
C ALA A 443 5.05 22.19 6.79
N THR A 444 5.49 21.57 5.68
CA THR A 444 6.83 20.97 5.59
C THR A 444 7.92 21.97 5.24
N GLY A 445 7.57 23.12 4.65
CA GLY A 445 8.51 24.06 4.07
C GLY A 445 9.24 23.52 2.83
N LEU A 446 8.77 22.41 2.26
CA LEU A 446 9.32 21.77 1.06
C LEU A 446 8.30 21.81 -0.07
N PRO A 447 8.72 21.97 -1.34
CA PRO A 447 7.81 21.80 -2.45
C PRO A 447 7.21 20.40 -2.47
N VAL A 448 5.94 20.30 -2.84
CA VAL A 448 5.24 19.03 -3.01
C VAL A 448 5.10 18.72 -4.50
N LEU A 449 5.56 17.54 -4.89
CA LEU A 449 5.34 16.94 -6.21
C LEU A 449 4.18 15.94 -6.09
N ALA A 450 3.02 16.30 -6.62
CA ALA A 450 1.81 15.50 -6.54
C ALA A 450 1.61 14.65 -7.79
N GLY A 451 1.51 13.35 -7.61
CA GLY A 451 1.37 12.31 -8.64
C GLY A 451 2.57 11.34 -8.67
N PRO A 452 2.42 10.23 -9.38
CA PRO A 452 1.23 9.79 -10.10
C PRO A 452 0.08 9.35 -9.17
N VAL A 453 -1.15 9.46 -9.67
CA VAL A 453 -2.36 9.00 -8.94
C VAL A 453 -2.36 7.47 -8.81
N GLU A 454 -2.06 6.79 -9.91
CA GLU A 454 -1.99 5.32 -10.00
C GLU A 454 -0.55 4.82 -9.76
N ALA A 455 0.10 5.33 -8.71
CA ALA A 455 1.51 5.03 -8.42
C ALA A 455 1.74 3.53 -8.20
N THR A 456 0.84 2.86 -7.46
CA THR A 456 0.92 1.44 -7.16
C THR A 456 0.94 0.61 -8.44
N ALA A 457 -0.09 0.78 -9.29
CA ALA A 457 -0.17 0.07 -10.56
C ALA A 457 1.01 0.40 -11.49
N LEU A 458 1.49 1.64 -11.48
CA LEU A 458 2.62 2.05 -12.30
C LEU A 458 3.93 1.37 -11.83
N GLY A 459 4.19 1.33 -10.53
CA GLY A 459 5.34 0.63 -9.97
C GLY A 459 5.29 -0.88 -10.23
N ASN A 460 4.13 -1.48 -10.02
CA ASN A 460 3.87 -2.88 -10.36
C ASN A 460 4.25 -3.17 -11.83
N VAL A 461 3.71 -2.40 -12.77
CA VAL A 461 3.98 -2.57 -14.22
C VAL A 461 5.46 -2.36 -14.57
N LEU A 462 6.11 -1.38 -13.96
CA LEU A 462 7.51 -1.09 -14.27
C LEU A 462 8.44 -2.22 -13.80
N VAL A 463 8.16 -2.85 -12.66
CA VAL A 463 8.88 -4.05 -12.21
C VAL A 463 8.67 -5.21 -13.19
N GLN A 464 7.44 -5.45 -13.64
CA GLN A 464 7.13 -6.45 -14.66
C GLN A 464 7.86 -6.17 -15.99
N ALA A 465 7.83 -4.92 -16.45
CA ALA A 465 8.47 -4.50 -17.70
C ALA A 465 10.00 -4.70 -17.64
N ARG A 466 10.61 -4.44 -16.48
CA ARG A 466 12.02 -4.74 -16.24
C ARG A 466 12.31 -6.23 -16.25
N ALA A 467 11.51 -7.03 -15.56
CA ALA A 467 11.63 -8.48 -15.54
C ALA A 467 11.52 -9.09 -16.95
N ALA A 468 10.67 -8.54 -17.79
CA ALA A 468 10.49 -8.94 -19.17
C ALA A 468 11.57 -8.36 -20.14
N GLY A 469 12.52 -7.55 -19.64
CA GLY A 469 13.57 -6.94 -20.45
C GLY A 469 13.12 -5.75 -21.34
N ALA A 470 11.93 -5.19 -21.08
CA ALA A 470 11.46 -3.96 -21.75
C ALA A 470 12.13 -2.70 -21.16
N LEU A 471 12.62 -2.83 -19.94
CA LEU A 471 13.38 -1.82 -19.21
C LEU A 471 14.70 -2.42 -18.74
N SER A 472 15.75 -1.63 -18.68
CA SER A 472 17.05 -2.02 -18.13
C SER A 472 17.49 -1.03 -17.06
N GLY A 473 18.20 -1.52 -16.06
CA GLY A 473 18.69 -0.71 -14.94
C GLY A 473 17.91 -0.94 -13.64
N GLY A 474 18.32 -0.27 -12.59
CA GLY A 474 17.70 -0.34 -11.26
C GLY A 474 16.52 0.63 -11.10
N LEU A 475 16.19 0.93 -9.85
CA LEU A 475 15.06 1.76 -9.46
C LEU A 475 15.05 3.16 -10.11
N GLU A 476 16.24 3.76 -10.36
CA GLU A 476 16.34 5.05 -11.06
C GLU A 476 15.80 5.00 -12.50
N ALA A 477 16.00 3.86 -13.20
CA ALA A 477 15.46 3.69 -14.54
C ALA A 477 13.93 3.58 -14.54
N LEU A 478 13.37 2.90 -13.52
CA LEU A 478 11.91 2.84 -13.32
C LEU A 478 11.35 4.26 -13.09
N ARG A 479 11.98 5.03 -12.22
CA ARG A 479 11.60 6.42 -11.90
C ARG A 479 11.72 7.36 -13.10
N ALA A 480 12.72 7.14 -13.97
CA ALA A 480 12.85 7.88 -15.21
C ALA A 480 11.64 7.64 -16.14
N ALA A 481 11.17 6.39 -16.24
CA ALA A 481 9.96 6.06 -17.00
C ALA A 481 8.69 6.71 -16.38
N VAL A 482 8.61 6.81 -15.04
CA VAL A 482 7.53 7.53 -14.37
C VAL A 482 7.52 9.00 -14.75
N ARG A 483 8.68 9.68 -14.67
CA ARG A 483 8.80 11.11 -15.06
C ARG A 483 8.41 11.37 -16.51
N GLY A 484 8.67 10.40 -17.39
CA GLY A 484 8.27 10.47 -18.81
C GLY A 484 6.79 10.19 -19.08
N SER A 485 6.08 9.54 -18.14
CA SER A 485 4.72 9.04 -18.34
C SER A 485 3.66 9.75 -17.51
N ALA A 486 4.00 10.21 -16.32
CA ALA A 486 3.04 10.75 -15.35
C ALA A 486 2.89 12.26 -15.48
N GLU A 487 1.65 12.74 -15.33
CA GLU A 487 1.40 14.15 -15.08
C GLU A 487 1.69 14.45 -13.61
N LEU A 488 2.62 15.37 -13.37
CA LEU A 488 3.00 15.83 -12.04
C LEU A 488 2.56 17.27 -11.85
N ARG A 489 2.02 17.59 -10.66
CA ARG A 489 1.71 18.95 -10.25
C ARG A 489 2.65 19.35 -9.13
N GLU A 490 3.24 20.54 -9.24
CA GLU A 490 4.11 21.08 -8.22
C GLU A 490 3.39 22.16 -7.39
N TYR A 491 3.52 22.04 -6.07
CA TYR A 491 3.04 23.03 -5.11
C TYR A 491 4.24 23.60 -4.36
N ALA A 492 4.52 24.87 -4.60
CA ALA A 492 5.66 25.54 -3.98
C ALA A 492 5.47 25.72 -2.47
N ALA A 493 6.55 25.56 -1.70
CA ALA A 493 6.56 26.00 -0.32
C ALA A 493 6.45 27.52 -0.26
N VAL A 494 5.43 28.04 0.37
CA VAL A 494 5.35 29.48 0.65
C VAL A 494 6.35 29.76 1.79
N ARG A 495 7.44 30.45 1.49
CA ARG A 495 8.35 30.93 2.55
C ARG A 495 7.61 32.02 3.32
N ALA A 496 7.35 31.74 4.61
CA ALA A 496 6.84 32.74 5.53
C ALA A 496 7.89 33.86 5.76
#